data_0931de1e47690d8381fc42b55dfd415b
#
_entry.id   0931de1e47690d8381fc42b55dfd415b
#
_cell.length_a   1.000
_cell.length_b   1.000
_cell.length_c   1.000
_cell.angle_alpha   90.00
_cell.angle_beta   90.00
_cell.angle_gamma   90.00
#
_symmetry.space_group_name_H-M   'P 1'
#
loop_
_entity.id
_entity.type
_entity.pdbx_description
1 polymer ?
#
loop_
_entity_poly.entity_id
_entity_poly.type
_entity_poly.pdbx_seq_one_letter_code
_entity_poly.pdbx_strand_id
1 'polypeptide(L)'
;MTAAANGALLNLNDYDSFDGTHSWWNEKFVKNITLFGTDIYVIAGAINIWDDCSIEALIFNKDYIERHGCDDPYQMVFDGEWTIDNQRVLMKQCTADVNGDQEMDDADNWGASGIGIILYSGLYGLDTGITRMNEDGFPELTCTTEEHITKVQSYFNTVMNSDALYQQGINGEKTYYDMFTDGQSALMMANLTSLFGLRNMEDEYGILPLAKYNAEQLDYTGKNNSDFYTCYAVPKSCTDPDFALTALEVMSGYSVDTLDYNLHEILFASKLTRDRESRQVLKILQNTISFDWAYVGDWRGNLVSIYDLKAG
;
A
#
# COMPACT_ATOMS: atom_id res chain seq x y z
N MET A 1 -3.38 18.53 -4.64
CA MET A 1 -2.91 19.25 -5.88
C MET A 1 -3.95 20.18 -6.50
N THR A 2 -5.27 19.93 -6.39
CA THR A 2 -6.30 20.91 -6.84
C THR A 2 -6.12 22.31 -6.23
N ALA A 3 -5.73 22.39 -4.93
CA ALA A 3 -5.43 23.66 -4.29
C ALA A 3 -4.19 24.37 -4.90
N ALA A 4 -3.17 23.61 -5.31
CA ALA A 4 -2.01 24.17 -6.02
C ALA A 4 -2.41 24.70 -7.41
N ALA A 5 -3.17 23.91 -8.19
CA ALA A 5 -3.66 24.32 -9.51
C ALA A 5 -4.54 25.59 -9.45
N ASN A 6 -5.30 25.76 -8.38
CA ASN A 6 -6.10 26.95 -8.11
C ASN A 6 -5.27 28.11 -7.54
N GLY A 7 -3.96 27.97 -7.44
CA GLY A 7 -3.06 28.98 -6.95
C GLY A 7 -3.20 29.30 -5.45
N ALA A 8 -3.69 28.36 -4.65
CA ALA A 8 -3.88 28.52 -3.21
C ALA A 8 -2.64 28.16 -2.39
N LEU A 9 -1.69 27.43 -2.97
CA LEU A 9 -0.46 26.98 -2.32
C LEU A 9 0.77 27.73 -2.86
N LEU A 10 1.79 27.86 -2.02
CA LEU A 10 3.10 28.35 -2.42
C LEU A 10 3.91 27.22 -3.07
N ASN A 11 4.72 27.56 -4.07
CA ASN A 11 5.78 26.69 -4.53
C ASN A 11 6.92 26.78 -3.52
N LEU A 12 7.23 25.66 -2.86
CA LEU A 12 8.18 25.62 -1.74
C LEU A 12 9.60 25.93 -2.21
N ASN A 13 9.95 25.54 -3.45
CA ASN A 13 11.27 25.80 -4.05
C ASN A 13 11.53 27.28 -4.39
N ASP A 14 10.52 28.19 -4.27
CA ASP A 14 10.73 29.62 -4.44
C ASP A 14 11.40 30.27 -3.20
N TYR A 15 11.66 29.50 -2.13
CA TYR A 15 12.15 29.99 -0.85
C TYR A 15 13.48 29.34 -0.44
N ASP A 16 14.48 30.16 -0.12
CA ASP A 16 15.79 29.69 0.36
C ASP A 16 15.73 28.96 1.72
N SER A 17 14.64 29.10 2.44
CA SER A 17 14.35 28.43 3.72
C SER A 17 13.86 26.99 3.58
N PHE A 18 13.74 26.46 2.35
CA PHE A 18 13.34 25.11 2.04
C PHE A 18 14.36 24.43 1.13
N ASP A 19 14.70 23.18 1.44
CA ASP A 19 15.54 22.33 0.59
C ASP A 19 14.95 20.90 0.54
N GLY A 20 14.23 20.61 -0.52
CA GLY A 20 13.61 19.28 -0.77
C GLY A 20 14.61 18.13 -0.97
N THR A 21 15.92 18.39 -0.97
CA THR A 21 16.97 17.37 -1.10
C THR A 21 17.47 16.83 0.24
N HIS A 22 17.05 17.40 1.35
CA HIS A 22 17.43 16.91 2.67
C HIS A 22 16.90 15.48 2.91
N SER A 23 17.71 14.68 3.60
CA SER A 23 17.44 13.25 3.84
C SER A 23 16.24 12.95 4.75
N TRP A 24 15.69 13.94 5.44
CA TRP A 24 14.46 13.80 6.22
C TRP A 24 13.18 13.91 5.38
N TRP A 25 13.29 14.34 4.11
CA TRP A 25 12.19 14.29 3.17
C TRP A 25 12.13 12.93 2.46
N ASN A 26 10.94 12.45 2.16
CA ASN A 26 10.79 11.21 1.41
C ASN A 26 11.19 11.43 -0.05
N GLU A 27 12.39 10.97 -0.43
CA GLU A 27 12.98 11.19 -1.75
C GLU A 27 12.05 10.69 -2.89
N LYS A 28 11.43 9.53 -2.71
CA LYS A 28 10.52 8.97 -3.72
C LYS A 28 9.27 9.82 -3.87
N PHE A 29 8.73 10.32 -2.76
CA PHE A 29 7.61 11.25 -2.78
C PHE A 29 8.00 12.52 -3.53
N VAL A 30 9.07 13.18 -3.11
CA VAL A 30 9.56 14.42 -3.74
C VAL A 30 9.75 14.21 -5.25
N LYS A 31 10.44 13.15 -5.66
CA LYS A 31 10.68 12.83 -7.08
C LYS A 31 9.37 12.69 -7.87
N ASN A 32 8.34 12.05 -7.29
CA ASN A 32 7.09 11.79 -8.00
C ASN A 32 6.12 12.97 -7.98
N ILE A 33 6.26 13.94 -7.05
CA ILE A 33 5.33 15.08 -6.98
C ILE A 33 5.91 16.37 -7.54
N THR A 34 7.21 16.43 -7.80
CA THR A 34 7.87 17.60 -8.39
C THR A 34 7.39 17.76 -9.83
N LEU A 35 6.75 18.88 -10.12
CA LEU A 35 6.27 19.21 -11.46
C LEU A 35 7.29 20.05 -12.21
N PHE A 36 7.38 19.85 -13.53
CA PHE A 36 8.29 20.58 -14.42
C PHE A 36 9.77 20.53 -13.97
N GLY A 37 10.13 19.51 -13.18
CA GLY A 37 11.47 19.37 -12.62
C GLY A 37 11.83 20.32 -11.48
N THR A 38 10.97 21.26 -11.11
CA THR A 38 11.27 22.32 -10.12
C THR A 38 10.17 22.61 -9.10
N ASP A 39 8.90 22.42 -9.46
CA ASP A 39 7.79 22.93 -8.65
C ASP A 39 7.34 21.91 -7.60
N ILE A 40 7.45 22.29 -6.33
CA ILE A 40 7.02 21.49 -5.17
C ILE A 40 5.96 22.28 -4.38
N TYR A 41 4.73 21.78 -4.34
CA TYR A 41 3.61 22.40 -3.62
C TYR A 41 3.21 21.67 -2.34
N VAL A 42 3.65 20.43 -2.19
CA VAL A 42 3.40 19.57 -1.02
C VAL A 42 4.65 18.77 -0.71
N ILE A 43 4.86 18.45 0.56
CA ILE A 43 6.03 17.69 1.01
C ILE A 43 5.65 16.66 2.09
N ALA A 44 6.35 15.55 2.16
CA ALA A 44 6.24 14.54 3.20
C ALA A 44 7.62 13.97 3.55
N GLY A 45 7.76 13.45 4.75
CA GLY A 45 9.02 12.90 5.27
C GLY A 45 8.94 12.58 6.75
N ALA A 46 10.06 12.51 7.44
CA ALA A 46 10.23 12.00 8.81
C ALA A 46 9.32 12.64 9.89
N ILE A 47 8.75 13.81 9.63
CA ILE A 47 7.75 14.43 10.51
C ILE A 47 6.37 13.76 10.44
N ASN A 48 6.14 12.93 9.42
CA ASN A 48 4.85 12.30 9.14
C ASN A 48 4.96 10.78 9.27
N ILE A 49 4.28 10.21 10.24
CA ILE A 49 4.26 8.75 10.46
C ILE A 49 3.22 8.02 9.60
N TRP A 50 2.28 8.75 9.00
CA TRP A 50 1.20 8.11 8.23
C TRP A 50 1.61 7.65 6.84
N ASP A 51 2.68 8.20 6.27
CA ASP A 51 3.26 7.73 5.02
C ASP A 51 3.77 6.28 5.16
N ASP A 52 4.48 5.96 6.24
CA ASP A 52 4.95 4.61 6.49
C ASP A 52 3.85 3.66 6.95
N CYS A 53 2.94 4.13 7.80
CA CYS A 53 1.82 3.31 8.30
C CYS A 53 0.80 2.96 7.20
N SER A 54 0.70 3.77 6.16
CA SER A 54 -0.27 3.59 5.06
C SER A 54 0.20 2.67 3.94
N ILE A 55 1.38 2.06 4.07
CA ILE A 55 1.90 1.11 3.08
C ILE A 55 0.97 -0.08 2.94
N GLU A 56 0.53 -0.36 1.71
CA GLU A 56 -0.30 -1.51 1.39
C GLU A 56 0.51 -2.80 1.42
N ALA A 57 -0.04 -3.84 2.03
CA ALA A 57 0.60 -5.14 2.22
C ALA A 57 -0.47 -6.24 2.30
N LEU A 58 -0.03 -7.50 2.26
CA LEU A 58 -0.84 -8.62 2.74
C LEU A 58 -0.35 -9.02 4.12
N ILE A 59 -1.30 -9.39 4.98
CA ILE A 59 -1.01 -10.01 6.27
C ILE A 59 -1.50 -11.45 6.18
N PHE A 60 -0.70 -12.40 6.65
CA PHE A 60 -1.08 -13.80 6.64
C PHE A 60 -1.07 -14.41 8.04
N ASN A 61 -1.99 -15.35 8.28
CA ASN A 61 -2.10 -16.09 9.51
C ASN A 61 -1.17 -17.31 9.43
N LYS A 62 -0.07 -17.29 10.19
CA LYS A 62 0.97 -18.33 10.18
C LYS A 62 0.44 -19.64 10.73
N ASP A 63 -0.28 -19.58 11.85
CA ASP A 63 -0.85 -20.77 12.49
C ASP A 63 -1.91 -21.41 11.60
N TYR A 64 -2.66 -20.59 10.84
CA TYR A 64 -3.59 -21.11 9.83
C TYR A 64 -2.86 -21.87 8.73
N ILE A 65 -1.82 -21.26 8.14
CA ILE A 65 -0.99 -21.88 7.09
C ILE A 65 -0.42 -23.23 7.58
N GLU A 66 0.14 -23.26 8.78
CA GLU A 66 0.70 -24.49 9.37
C GLU A 66 -0.37 -25.54 9.65
N ARG A 67 -1.50 -25.17 10.26
CA ARG A 67 -2.61 -26.09 10.56
C ARG A 67 -3.20 -26.76 9.32
N HIS A 68 -3.22 -26.05 8.20
CA HIS A 68 -3.79 -26.58 6.94
C HIS A 68 -2.75 -27.17 6.00
N GLY A 69 -1.46 -27.13 6.37
CA GLY A 69 -0.37 -27.68 5.57
C GLY A 69 -0.18 -26.96 4.23
N CYS A 70 -0.49 -25.67 4.20
CA CYS A 70 -0.29 -24.82 3.03
C CYS A 70 1.19 -24.45 2.85
N ASP A 71 1.57 -24.04 1.66
CA ASP A 71 2.95 -23.61 1.36
C ASP A 71 3.33 -22.34 2.14
N ASP A 72 4.61 -22.21 2.52
CA ASP A 72 5.11 -21.04 3.25
C ASP A 72 5.26 -19.82 2.32
N PRO A 73 4.45 -18.77 2.50
CA PRO A 73 4.52 -17.59 1.65
C PRO A 73 5.81 -16.78 1.83
N TYR A 74 6.49 -16.83 2.99
CA TYR A 74 7.79 -16.18 3.17
C TYR A 74 8.84 -16.77 2.26
N GLN A 75 8.88 -18.11 2.12
CA GLN A 75 9.82 -18.74 1.22
C GLN A 75 9.61 -18.24 -0.21
N MET A 76 8.35 -18.15 -0.66
CA MET A 76 8.03 -17.62 -2.00
C MET A 76 8.49 -16.16 -2.16
N VAL A 77 8.36 -15.32 -1.11
CA VAL A 77 8.82 -13.93 -1.15
C VAL A 77 10.34 -13.85 -1.33
N PHE A 78 11.09 -14.60 -0.53
CA PHE A 78 12.56 -14.54 -0.54
C PHE A 78 13.19 -15.20 -1.77
N ASP A 79 12.51 -16.17 -2.37
CA ASP A 79 12.90 -16.77 -3.64
C ASP A 79 12.47 -15.94 -4.86
N GLY A 80 11.72 -14.85 -4.64
CA GLY A 80 11.20 -14.00 -5.72
C GLY A 80 10.02 -14.61 -6.48
N GLU A 81 9.40 -15.65 -5.93
CA GLU A 81 8.29 -16.41 -6.53
C GLU A 81 6.91 -16.00 -5.99
N TRP A 82 6.81 -15.00 -5.11
CA TRP A 82 5.55 -14.47 -4.63
C TRP A 82 4.86 -13.66 -5.75
N THR A 83 4.12 -14.37 -6.60
CA THR A 83 3.39 -13.86 -7.76
C THR A 83 1.89 -14.03 -7.58
N ILE A 84 1.08 -13.34 -8.41
CA ILE A 84 -0.39 -13.50 -8.36
C ILE A 84 -0.83 -14.94 -8.61
N ASP A 85 -0.11 -15.70 -9.44
CA ASP A 85 -0.42 -17.12 -9.67
C ASP A 85 -0.15 -17.96 -8.42
N ASN A 86 1.01 -17.76 -7.76
CA ASN A 86 1.34 -18.48 -6.54
C ASN A 86 0.48 -18.04 -5.36
N GLN A 87 0.11 -16.75 -5.29
CA GLN A 87 -0.90 -16.26 -4.34
C GLN A 87 -2.23 -17.01 -4.53
N ARG A 88 -2.71 -17.15 -5.76
CA ARG A 88 -3.93 -17.91 -6.05
C ARG A 88 -3.83 -19.36 -5.65
N VAL A 89 -2.70 -20.02 -5.92
CA VAL A 89 -2.47 -21.42 -5.50
C VAL A 89 -2.57 -21.52 -3.99
N LEU A 90 -1.88 -20.67 -3.24
CA LEU A 90 -1.94 -20.64 -1.79
C LEU A 90 -3.37 -20.38 -1.28
N MET A 91 -4.06 -19.40 -1.85
CA MET A 91 -5.45 -19.12 -1.49
C MET A 91 -6.34 -20.36 -1.63
N LYS A 92 -6.19 -21.10 -2.73
CA LYS A 92 -6.97 -22.32 -2.97
C LYS A 92 -6.63 -23.47 -2.02
N GLN A 93 -5.38 -23.62 -1.64
CA GLN A 93 -4.97 -24.61 -0.62
C GLN A 93 -5.64 -24.34 0.74
N CYS A 94 -5.90 -23.08 1.04
CA CYS A 94 -6.42 -22.62 2.31
C CYS A 94 -7.95 -22.40 2.34
N THR A 95 -8.67 -22.71 1.27
CA THR A 95 -10.13 -22.53 1.17
C THR A 95 -10.85 -23.85 1.42
N ALA A 96 -11.88 -23.84 2.28
CA ALA A 96 -12.68 -25.02 2.55
C ALA A 96 -14.11 -24.64 2.99
N ASP A 97 -15.11 -25.32 2.43
CA ASP A 97 -16.46 -25.42 2.98
C ASP A 97 -16.39 -26.29 4.24
N VAL A 98 -16.50 -25.66 5.42
CA VAL A 98 -16.31 -26.34 6.70
C VAL A 98 -17.62 -26.83 7.31
N ASN A 99 -18.75 -26.28 6.90
CA ASN A 99 -20.08 -26.69 7.36
C ASN A 99 -20.72 -27.74 6.44
N GLY A 100 -20.23 -27.90 5.20
CA GLY A 100 -20.65 -28.94 4.24
C GLY A 100 -21.96 -28.66 3.53
N ASP A 101 -22.41 -27.40 3.52
CA ASP A 101 -23.68 -27.01 2.89
C ASP A 101 -23.56 -26.71 1.39
N GLN A 102 -22.34 -26.69 0.85
CA GLN A 102 -21.96 -26.40 -0.53
C GLN A 102 -22.18 -24.94 -0.94
N GLU A 103 -22.37 -24.04 0.01
CA GLU A 103 -22.40 -22.59 -0.20
C GLU A 103 -21.16 -22.00 0.51
N MET A 104 -20.41 -21.17 -0.18
CA MET A 104 -19.24 -20.50 0.40
C MET A 104 -19.63 -19.13 0.93
N ASP A 105 -19.63 -18.96 2.26
CA ASP A 105 -20.02 -17.73 2.94
C ASP A 105 -19.10 -17.37 4.14
N ASP A 106 -19.56 -16.52 5.05
CA ASP A 106 -18.83 -16.10 6.23
C ASP A 106 -18.77 -17.14 7.37
N ALA A 107 -19.38 -18.32 7.19
CA ALA A 107 -19.20 -19.47 8.07
C ALA A 107 -18.03 -20.36 7.68
N ASP A 108 -17.43 -20.14 6.51
CA ASP A 108 -16.41 -21.00 5.92
C ASP A 108 -14.98 -20.47 6.04
N ASN A 109 -14.04 -21.28 5.59
CA ASN A 109 -12.62 -20.93 5.53
C ASN A 109 -12.23 -20.44 4.13
N TRP A 110 -11.53 -19.31 4.08
CA TRP A 110 -11.14 -18.64 2.84
C TRP A 110 -9.63 -18.49 2.72
N GLY A 111 -9.12 -18.54 1.49
CA GLY A 111 -7.72 -18.33 1.22
C GLY A 111 -7.27 -16.88 1.43
N ALA A 112 -8.15 -15.92 1.12
CA ALA A 112 -7.90 -14.52 1.40
C ALA A 112 -9.20 -13.79 1.73
N SER A 113 -9.09 -12.67 2.45
CA SER A 113 -10.20 -11.76 2.72
C SER A 113 -9.84 -10.31 2.39
N GLY A 114 -10.84 -9.54 1.99
CA GLY A 114 -10.67 -8.12 1.68
C GLY A 114 -11.99 -7.41 1.40
N ILE A 115 -11.90 -6.11 1.16
CA ILE A 115 -13.04 -5.27 0.82
C ILE A 115 -12.71 -4.33 -0.34
N GLY A 116 -13.60 -4.22 -1.31
CA GLY A 116 -13.67 -3.16 -2.33
C GLY A 116 -12.33 -2.57 -2.75
N ILE A 117 -12.11 -1.31 -2.42
CA ILE A 117 -10.94 -0.54 -2.88
C ILE A 117 -9.59 -1.09 -2.36
N ILE A 118 -9.56 -1.74 -1.19
CA ILE A 118 -8.33 -2.33 -0.64
C ILE A 118 -7.84 -3.46 -1.54
N LEU A 119 -8.76 -4.28 -2.08
CA LEU A 119 -8.39 -5.36 -3.00
C LEU A 119 -7.75 -4.86 -4.29
N TYR A 120 -8.14 -3.68 -4.78
CA TYR A 120 -7.51 -3.07 -5.96
C TYR A 120 -6.07 -2.61 -5.72
N SER A 121 -5.66 -2.46 -4.46
CA SER A 121 -4.26 -2.13 -4.14
C SER A 121 -3.29 -3.20 -4.63
N GLY A 122 -3.72 -4.45 -4.76
CA GLY A 122 -2.91 -5.53 -5.32
C GLY A 122 -2.41 -5.28 -6.75
N LEU A 123 -3.10 -4.43 -7.52
CA LEU A 123 -2.65 -4.03 -8.86
C LEU A 123 -1.27 -3.36 -8.82
N TYR A 124 -0.95 -2.60 -7.76
CA TYR A 124 0.36 -1.95 -7.65
C TYR A 124 1.51 -2.93 -7.45
N GLY A 125 1.23 -4.14 -6.99
CA GLY A 125 2.21 -5.22 -6.95
C GLY A 125 2.70 -5.65 -8.34
N LEU A 126 1.89 -5.41 -9.37
CA LEU A 126 2.18 -5.77 -10.76
C LEU A 126 2.98 -4.71 -11.52
N ASP A 127 3.48 -3.68 -10.83
CA ASP A 127 4.08 -2.49 -11.45
C ASP A 127 3.10 -1.81 -12.44
N THR A 128 1.84 -1.64 -12.02
CA THR A 128 0.79 -0.98 -12.78
C THR A 128 0.37 0.33 -12.11
N GLY A 129 1.20 1.36 -12.22
CA GLY A 129 0.81 2.73 -11.88
C GLY A 129 -0.15 3.29 -12.93
N ILE A 130 -1.02 4.22 -12.53
CA ILE A 130 -1.92 4.93 -13.46
C ILE A 130 -1.16 5.99 -14.21
N THR A 131 -0.20 6.62 -13.51
CA THR A 131 0.70 7.61 -14.10
C THR A 131 2.16 7.27 -13.79
N ARG A 132 3.04 7.77 -14.64
CA ARG A 132 4.49 7.80 -14.42
C ARG A 132 5.01 9.18 -14.78
N MET A 133 5.92 9.72 -13.98
CA MET A 133 6.63 10.95 -14.37
C MET A 133 7.58 10.65 -15.52
N ASN A 134 7.51 11.44 -16.59
CA ASN A 134 8.46 11.36 -17.69
C ASN A 134 9.75 12.16 -17.38
N GLU A 135 10.70 12.14 -18.32
CA GLU A 135 12.00 12.81 -18.17
C GLU A 135 11.88 14.33 -18.04
N ASP A 136 10.80 14.93 -18.55
CA ASP A 136 10.54 16.36 -18.48
C ASP A 136 9.77 16.78 -17.20
N GLY A 137 9.48 15.84 -16.28
CA GLY A 137 8.73 16.07 -15.04
C GLY A 137 7.23 16.26 -15.25
N PHE A 138 6.66 15.66 -16.31
CA PHE A 138 5.21 15.60 -16.53
C PHE A 138 4.66 14.22 -16.19
N PRO A 139 3.50 14.14 -15.53
CA PRO A 139 2.81 12.88 -15.34
C PRO A 139 2.17 12.41 -16.67
N GLU A 140 2.58 11.25 -17.13
CA GLU A 140 2.02 10.57 -18.29
C GLU A 140 1.13 9.40 -17.87
N LEU A 141 0.02 9.20 -18.58
CA LEU A 141 -0.88 8.07 -18.35
C LEU A 141 -0.24 6.77 -18.85
N THR A 142 -0.10 5.80 -17.96
CA THR A 142 0.37 4.43 -18.26
C THR A 142 -0.76 3.43 -18.36
N CYS A 143 -1.92 3.72 -17.79
CA CYS A 143 -3.05 2.81 -17.71
C CYS A 143 -3.71 2.45 -19.05
N THR A 144 -3.34 3.12 -20.15
CA THR A 144 -3.87 2.88 -21.49
C THR A 144 -2.99 1.96 -22.34
N THR A 145 -1.84 1.53 -21.84
CA THR A 145 -0.94 0.63 -22.55
C THR A 145 -1.47 -0.80 -22.59
N GLU A 146 -1.17 -1.56 -23.64
CA GLU A 146 -1.57 -2.96 -23.77
C GLU A 146 -0.99 -3.81 -22.63
N GLU A 147 0.24 -3.55 -22.22
CA GLU A 147 0.89 -4.23 -21.10
C GLU A 147 0.10 -4.01 -19.80
N HIS A 148 -0.23 -2.75 -19.49
CA HIS A 148 -0.99 -2.41 -18.27
C HIS A 148 -2.37 -3.10 -18.28
N ILE A 149 -3.10 -3.02 -19.40
CA ILE A 149 -4.41 -3.66 -19.53
C ILE A 149 -4.30 -5.18 -19.33
N THR A 150 -3.29 -5.81 -19.90
CA THR A 150 -3.04 -7.25 -19.74
C THR A 150 -2.78 -7.62 -18.28
N LYS A 151 -1.93 -6.88 -17.57
CA LYS A 151 -1.64 -7.10 -16.15
C LYS A 151 -2.89 -6.93 -15.28
N VAL A 152 -3.68 -5.88 -15.52
CA VAL A 152 -4.95 -5.62 -14.82
C VAL A 152 -5.93 -6.77 -15.04
N GLN A 153 -6.14 -7.20 -16.29
CA GLN A 153 -7.00 -8.33 -16.61
C GLN A 153 -6.54 -9.63 -15.92
N SER A 154 -5.23 -9.88 -15.90
CA SER A 154 -4.65 -11.04 -15.24
C SER A 154 -4.93 -11.02 -13.73
N TYR A 155 -4.78 -9.86 -13.08
CA TYR A 155 -5.08 -9.72 -11.65
C TYR A 155 -6.56 -10.02 -11.35
N PHE A 156 -7.47 -9.44 -12.15
CA PHE A 156 -8.89 -9.71 -11.98
C PHE A 156 -9.22 -11.19 -12.16
N ASN A 157 -8.67 -11.84 -13.17
CA ASN A 157 -8.93 -13.25 -13.45
C ASN A 157 -8.29 -14.19 -12.42
N THR A 158 -7.13 -13.81 -11.87
CA THR A 158 -6.34 -14.67 -11.00
C THR A 158 -6.71 -14.48 -9.53
N VAL A 159 -6.89 -13.24 -9.07
CA VAL A 159 -7.09 -12.90 -7.65
C VAL A 159 -8.52 -12.45 -7.38
N MET A 160 -8.99 -11.38 -8.06
CA MET A 160 -10.27 -10.75 -7.74
C MET A 160 -11.50 -11.61 -8.00
N ASN A 161 -11.46 -12.44 -9.06
CA ASN A 161 -12.54 -13.38 -9.41
C ASN A 161 -12.26 -14.80 -8.88
N SER A 162 -11.31 -14.96 -7.96
CA SER A 162 -11.01 -16.26 -7.37
C SER A 162 -12.16 -16.71 -6.44
N ASP A 163 -12.51 -17.97 -6.57
CA ASP A 163 -13.41 -18.70 -5.67
C ASP A 163 -12.83 -18.91 -4.25
N ALA A 164 -11.58 -18.49 -4.03
CA ALA A 164 -10.87 -18.53 -2.76
C ALA A 164 -10.74 -17.16 -2.08
N LEU A 165 -11.38 -16.10 -2.62
CA LEU A 165 -11.36 -14.76 -2.08
C LEU A 165 -12.70 -14.39 -1.45
N TYR A 166 -12.70 -14.19 -0.13
CA TYR A 166 -13.82 -13.56 0.57
C TYR A 166 -13.83 -12.05 0.32
N GLN A 167 -14.91 -11.58 -0.26
CA GLN A 167 -15.16 -10.16 -0.46
C GLN A 167 -16.31 -9.73 0.46
N GLN A 168 -15.98 -8.91 1.46
CA GLN A 168 -16.98 -8.37 2.40
C GLN A 168 -18.10 -7.66 1.66
N GLY A 169 -19.34 -7.97 2.02
CA GLY A 169 -20.55 -7.41 1.39
C GLY A 169 -20.94 -8.11 0.07
N ILE A 170 -20.17 -9.13 -0.38
CA ILE A 170 -20.49 -9.98 -1.54
C ILE A 170 -20.69 -11.41 -1.08
N ASN A 171 -19.73 -11.97 -0.34
CA ASN A 171 -19.79 -13.35 0.15
C ASN A 171 -20.40 -13.47 1.54
N GLY A 172 -20.55 -12.38 2.29
CA GLY A 172 -21.16 -12.32 3.61
C GLY A 172 -21.05 -10.94 4.23
N GLU A 173 -21.62 -10.79 5.43
CA GLU A 173 -21.67 -9.52 6.17
C GLU A 173 -20.51 -9.38 7.17
N LYS A 174 -19.82 -10.48 7.53
CA LYS A 174 -18.68 -10.46 8.41
C LYS A 174 -17.57 -9.60 7.82
N THR A 175 -16.91 -8.78 8.63
CA THR A 175 -15.85 -7.94 8.10
C THR A 175 -14.65 -8.80 7.66
N TYR A 176 -13.93 -8.37 6.62
CA TYR A 176 -12.72 -9.07 6.15
C TYR A 176 -11.67 -9.16 7.27
N TYR A 177 -11.68 -8.19 8.18
CA TYR A 177 -10.81 -8.15 9.35
C TYR A 177 -11.20 -9.22 10.36
N ASP A 178 -12.52 -9.37 10.67
CA ASP A 178 -13.00 -10.41 11.58
C ASP A 178 -12.80 -11.81 10.98
N MET A 179 -12.99 -11.98 9.66
CA MET A 179 -12.64 -13.23 8.97
C MET A 179 -11.19 -13.65 9.23
N PHE A 180 -10.27 -12.69 9.22
CA PHE A 180 -8.86 -12.95 9.48
C PHE A 180 -8.57 -13.21 10.96
N THR A 181 -9.09 -12.36 11.87
CA THR A 181 -8.81 -12.47 13.31
C THR A 181 -9.47 -13.68 13.97
N ASP A 182 -10.59 -14.16 13.41
CA ASP A 182 -11.29 -15.38 13.86
C ASP A 182 -10.68 -16.67 13.25
N GLY A 183 -9.60 -16.53 12.46
CA GLY A 183 -8.90 -17.66 11.87
C GLY A 183 -9.66 -18.33 10.73
N GLN A 184 -10.53 -17.61 10.02
CA GLN A 184 -11.30 -18.08 8.86
C GLN A 184 -10.69 -17.61 7.53
N SER A 185 -9.63 -16.80 7.55
CA SER A 185 -8.91 -16.39 6.35
C SER A 185 -7.40 -16.54 6.52
N ALA A 186 -6.74 -17.16 5.52
CA ALA A 186 -5.30 -17.33 5.53
C ALA A 186 -4.55 -16.03 5.25
N LEU A 187 -5.07 -15.22 4.32
CA LEU A 187 -4.50 -13.92 3.92
C LEU A 187 -5.52 -12.81 4.13
N MET A 188 -5.03 -11.63 4.48
CA MET A 188 -5.83 -10.39 4.53
C MET A 188 -5.13 -9.31 3.73
N MET A 189 -5.83 -8.70 2.76
CA MET A 189 -5.35 -7.49 2.10
C MET A 189 -5.56 -6.31 3.05
N ALA A 190 -4.49 -5.57 3.34
CA ALA A 190 -4.52 -4.50 4.34
C ALA A 190 -3.39 -3.49 4.10
N ASN A 191 -3.30 -2.49 4.96
CA ASN A 191 -2.11 -1.66 5.11
C ASN A 191 -1.49 -1.87 6.50
N LEU A 192 -0.30 -1.33 6.72
CA LEU A 192 0.42 -1.53 7.98
C LEU A 192 -0.30 -0.97 9.22
N THR A 193 -1.30 -0.06 9.07
CA THR A 193 -2.13 0.38 10.19
C THR A 193 -2.93 -0.76 10.82
N SER A 194 -3.28 -1.78 10.04
CA SER A 194 -4.02 -2.95 10.53
C SER A 194 -3.26 -3.73 11.60
N LEU A 195 -1.92 -3.67 11.60
CA LEU A 195 -1.08 -4.34 12.60
C LEU A 195 -1.35 -3.84 14.03
N PHE A 196 -1.80 -2.59 14.19
CA PHE A 196 -2.15 -2.05 15.51
C PHE A 196 -3.31 -2.82 16.17
N GLY A 197 -4.31 -3.19 15.36
CA GLY A 197 -5.45 -3.98 15.83
C GLY A 197 -5.10 -5.46 16.05
N LEU A 198 -4.17 -6.02 15.27
CA LEU A 198 -3.76 -7.42 15.39
C LEU A 198 -2.85 -7.73 16.58
N ARG A 199 -2.46 -6.73 17.38
CA ARG A 199 -1.59 -6.93 18.56
C ARG A 199 -2.08 -8.00 19.52
N ASN A 200 -3.39 -8.13 19.69
CA ASN A 200 -4.02 -9.05 20.62
C ASN A 200 -4.52 -10.33 19.95
N MET A 201 -4.27 -10.53 18.67
CA MET A 201 -4.61 -11.75 17.96
C MET A 201 -3.83 -12.92 18.57
N GLU A 202 -4.52 -14.02 18.86
CA GLU A 202 -3.91 -15.22 19.46
C GLU A 202 -3.00 -15.94 18.46
N ASP A 203 -3.48 -16.11 17.21
CA ASP A 203 -2.69 -16.71 16.16
C ASP A 203 -1.49 -15.80 15.77
N GLU A 204 -0.37 -16.42 15.45
CA GLU A 204 0.79 -15.73 14.91
C GLU A 204 0.52 -15.28 13.46
N TYR A 205 0.95 -14.07 13.13
CA TYR A 205 0.82 -13.51 11.78
C TYR A 205 2.16 -13.04 11.21
N GLY A 206 2.20 -12.94 9.90
CA GLY A 206 3.32 -12.40 9.15
C GLY A 206 2.89 -11.36 8.13
N ILE A 207 3.85 -10.67 7.52
CA ILE A 207 3.64 -9.59 6.56
C ILE A 207 4.25 -9.98 5.22
N LEU A 208 3.53 -9.76 4.13
CA LEU A 208 3.97 -10.02 2.77
C LEU A 208 3.87 -8.75 1.93
N PRO A 209 4.76 -8.54 0.95
CA PRO A 209 4.54 -7.51 -0.06
C PRO A 209 3.35 -7.87 -0.94
N LEU A 210 2.84 -6.91 -1.70
CA LEU A 210 1.91 -7.19 -2.79
C LEU A 210 2.58 -8.16 -3.79
N ALA A 211 1.80 -9.12 -4.30
CA ALA A 211 2.34 -10.14 -5.20
C ALA A 211 2.77 -9.51 -6.54
N LYS A 212 3.87 -9.99 -7.10
CA LYS A 212 4.35 -9.63 -8.44
C LYS A 212 3.43 -10.17 -9.54
N TYR A 213 3.51 -9.58 -10.71
CA TYR A 213 2.82 -10.10 -11.90
C TYR A 213 3.30 -11.53 -12.25
N ASN A 214 4.62 -11.70 -12.33
CA ASN A 214 5.28 -12.98 -12.63
C ASN A 214 6.71 -13.01 -12.05
N ALA A 215 7.40 -14.11 -12.21
CA ALA A 215 8.78 -14.29 -11.73
C ALA A 215 9.80 -13.42 -12.49
N GLU A 216 9.48 -12.93 -13.69
CA GLU A 216 10.35 -12.06 -14.50
C GLU A 216 10.38 -10.62 -13.98
N GLN A 217 9.34 -10.21 -13.24
CA GLN A 217 9.35 -8.93 -12.53
C GLN A 217 10.40 -8.99 -11.42
N LEU A 218 11.46 -8.17 -11.55
CA LEU A 218 12.63 -8.23 -10.66
C LEU A 218 12.28 -7.84 -9.23
N ASP A 219 11.62 -6.69 -9.06
CA ASP A 219 11.38 -6.10 -7.75
C ASP A 219 9.91 -6.23 -7.35
N TYR A 220 9.66 -6.36 -6.05
CA TYR A 220 8.34 -6.11 -5.49
C TYR A 220 8.02 -4.62 -5.62
N THR A 221 6.80 -4.30 -5.97
CA THR A 221 6.29 -2.94 -6.04
C THR A 221 5.10 -2.79 -5.09
N GLY A 222 4.89 -1.60 -4.60
CA GLY A 222 3.82 -1.31 -3.67
C GLY A 222 3.40 0.14 -3.76
N LYS A 223 2.40 0.51 -2.97
CA LYS A 223 1.97 1.90 -2.85
C LYS A 223 1.61 2.24 -1.41
N ASN A 224 1.52 3.53 -1.16
CA ASN A 224 0.85 4.06 0.02
C ASN A 224 -0.65 4.24 -0.26
N ASN A 225 -1.46 3.92 0.73
CA ASN A 225 -2.88 4.22 0.66
C ASN A 225 -3.09 5.74 0.71
N SER A 226 -3.53 6.30 -0.40
CA SER A 226 -3.71 7.75 -0.56
C SER A 226 -4.77 8.35 0.37
N ASP A 227 -5.68 7.53 0.91
CA ASP A 227 -6.70 8.00 1.85
C ASP A 227 -6.14 8.26 3.25
N PHE A 228 -5.02 7.62 3.58
CA PHE A 228 -4.33 7.78 4.85
C PHE A 228 -3.01 8.54 4.72
N TYR A 229 -2.55 8.80 3.49
CA TYR A 229 -1.33 9.54 3.26
C TYR A 229 -1.54 11.02 3.49
N THR A 230 -0.76 11.62 4.37
CA THR A 230 -0.80 13.04 4.66
C THR A 230 0.48 13.74 4.20
N CYS A 231 0.37 14.98 3.77
CA CYS A 231 1.49 15.82 3.39
C CYS A 231 1.31 17.27 3.90
N TYR A 232 2.40 18.00 3.93
CA TYR A 232 2.42 19.39 4.36
C TYR A 232 2.45 20.33 3.16
N ALA A 233 1.79 21.47 3.29
CA ALA A 233 1.76 22.52 2.29
C ALA A 233 1.72 23.88 2.98
N VAL A 234 2.23 24.93 2.32
CA VAL A 234 2.14 26.29 2.80
C VAL A 234 1.13 27.05 1.94
N PRO A 235 0.03 27.57 2.52
CA PRO A 235 -0.95 28.34 1.76
C PRO A 235 -0.43 29.73 1.38
N LYS A 236 -0.88 30.29 0.26
CA LYS A 236 -0.53 31.67 -0.15
C LYS A 236 -0.97 32.75 0.83
N SER A 237 -1.90 32.43 1.72
CA SER A 237 -2.31 33.34 2.81
C SER A 237 -1.36 33.34 4.01
N CYS A 238 -0.30 32.52 3.99
CA CYS A 238 0.72 32.52 5.04
C CYS A 238 1.43 33.89 5.06
N THR A 239 1.47 34.52 6.23
CA THR A 239 2.05 35.85 6.39
C THR A 239 3.57 35.86 6.54
N ASP A 240 4.14 34.69 6.91
CA ASP A 240 5.58 34.48 7.08
C ASP A 240 5.97 33.08 6.56
N PRO A 241 6.10 32.92 5.22
CA PRO A 241 6.46 31.66 4.61
C PRO A 241 7.84 31.13 5.03
N ASP A 242 8.83 32.02 5.17
CA ASP A 242 10.19 31.63 5.57
C ASP A 242 10.23 31.00 6.97
N PHE A 243 9.48 31.57 7.91
CA PHE A 243 9.34 30.98 9.23
C PHE A 243 8.63 29.63 9.17
N ALA A 244 7.54 29.51 8.40
CA ALA A 244 6.79 28.26 8.28
C ALA A 244 7.66 27.14 7.67
N LEU A 245 8.43 27.44 6.62
CA LEU A 245 9.32 26.50 5.97
C LEU A 245 10.52 26.13 6.85
N THR A 246 11.15 27.10 7.50
CA THR A 246 12.21 26.83 8.48
C THR A 246 11.72 25.93 9.61
N ALA A 247 10.49 26.16 10.09
CA ALA A 247 9.90 25.31 11.14
C ALA A 247 9.68 23.88 10.64
N LEU A 248 9.16 23.69 9.42
CA LEU A 248 9.01 22.37 8.81
C LEU A 248 10.35 21.64 8.65
N GLU A 249 11.39 22.35 8.15
CA GLU A 249 12.74 21.79 8.00
C GLU A 249 13.32 21.31 9.35
N VAL A 250 13.27 22.18 10.36
CA VAL A 250 13.78 21.86 11.70
C VAL A 250 13.01 20.71 12.34
N MET A 251 11.67 20.74 12.25
CA MET A 251 10.84 19.68 12.81
C MET A 251 11.07 18.33 12.11
N SER A 252 11.20 18.34 10.78
CA SER A 252 11.46 17.12 10.01
C SER A 252 12.84 16.54 10.32
N GLY A 253 13.88 17.40 10.35
CA GLY A 253 15.22 16.95 10.73
C GLY A 253 15.30 16.37 12.15
N TYR A 254 14.60 16.98 13.10
CA TYR A 254 14.53 16.45 14.48
C TYR A 254 13.73 15.15 14.56
N SER A 255 12.76 14.96 13.68
CA SER A 255 11.91 13.77 13.66
C SER A 255 12.65 12.50 13.24
N VAL A 256 13.74 12.59 12.47
CA VAL A 256 14.54 11.43 12.05
C VAL A 256 14.96 10.57 13.25
N ASP A 257 15.55 11.21 14.29
CA ASP A 257 16.03 10.51 15.47
C ASP A 257 14.96 10.27 16.55
N THR A 258 13.74 10.78 16.32
CA THR A 258 12.64 10.69 17.29
C THR A 258 11.45 9.92 16.72
N LEU A 259 10.59 10.55 15.93
CA LEU A 259 9.36 9.92 15.44
C LEU A 259 9.67 8.76 14.49
N ASP A 260 10.48 8.98 13.48
CA ASP A 260 10.83 8.02 12.46
C ASP A 260 11.55 6.81 13.05
N TYR A 261 12.61 7.04 13.86
CA TYR A 261 13.31 5.98 14.58
C TYR A 261 12.37 5.16 15.47
N ASN A 262 11.50 5.80 16.24
CA ASN A 262 10.59 5.09 17.14
C ASN A 262 9.52 4.31 16.35
N LEU A 263 9.08 4.82 15.21
CA LEU A 263 8.14 4.11 14.35
C LEU A 263 8.77 2.82 13.79
N HIS A 264 9.94 2.94 13.18
CA HIS A 264 10.57 1.82 12.47
C HIS A 264 11.22 0.82 13.41
N GLU A 265 12.06 1.26 14.33
CA GLU A 265 12.86 0.36 15.16
C GLU A 265 12.13 -0.14 16.41
N ILE A 266 11.25 0.69 17.00
CA ILE A 266 10.55 0.31 18.23
C ILE A 266 9.17 -0.24 17.92
N LEU A 267 8.38 0.44 17.12
CA LEU A 267 7.00 0.04 16.90
C LEU A 267 6.90 -1.11 15.89
N PHE A 268 7.32 -0.89 14.65
CA PHE A 268 7.25 -1.94 13.63
C PHE A 268 8.18 -3.11 13.95
N ALA A 269 9.48 -2.86 14.09
CA ALA A 269 10.45 -3.93 14.21
C ALA A 269 10.41 -4.71 15.53
N SER A 270 9.85 -4.14 16.62
CA SER A 270 9.88 -4.77 17.93
C SER A 270 8.53 -5.07 18.56
N LYS A 271 7.45 -4.37 18.15
CA LYS A 271 6.14 -4.52 18.78
C LYS A 271 5.03 -5.05 17.87
N LEU A 272 5.12 -4.78 16.58
CA LEU A 272 4.09 -5.16 15.62
C LEU A 272 4.52 -6.33 14.73
N THR A 273 5.83 -6.52 14.49
CA THR A 273 6.32 -7.77 13.87
C THR A 273 6.61 -8.81 14.93
N ARG A 274 6.24 -10.06 14.65
CA ARG A 274 6.38 -11.18 15.58
C ARG A 274 7.56 -12.08 15.24
N ASP A 275 8.20 -11.87 14.08
CA ASP A 275 9.30 -12.69 13.59
C ASP A 275 10.37 -11.87 12.84
N ARG A 276 11.45 -12.54 12.45
CA ARG A 276 12.56 -11.96 11.70
C ARG A 276 12.18 -11.71 10.24
N GLU A 277 11.39 -12.59 9.68
CA GLU A 277 10.95 -12.58 8.29
C GLU A 277 10.07 -11.36 8.01
N SER A 278 9.09 -11.06 8.89
CA SER A 278 8.31 -9.82 8.83
C SER A 278 9.17 -8.57 8.80
N ARG A 279 10.26 -8.53 9.60
CA ARG A 279 11.19 -7.39 9.60
C ARG A 279 11.95 -7.24 8.28
N GLN A 280 12.27 -8.36 7.62
CA GLN A 280 12.89 -8.32 6.29
C GLN A 280 11.90 -7.84 5.24
N VAL A 281 10.65 -8.29 5.32
CA VAL A 281 9.58 -7.84 4.40
C VAL A 281 9.27 -6.36 4.61
N LEU A 282 9.25 -5.83 5.85
CA LEU A 282 9.09 -4.40 6.07
C LEU A 282 10.14 -3.56 5.33
N LYS A 283 11.41 -4.03 5.29
CA LYS A 283 12.46 -3.36 4.51
C LYS A 283 12.19 -3.41 3.01
N ILE A 284 11.65 -4.53 2.51
CA ILE A 284 11.23 -4.63 1.11
C ILE A 284 10.12 -3.59 0.85
N LEU A 285 9.09 -3.53 1.68
CA LEU A 285 7.96 -2.60 1.54
C LEU A 285 8.44 -1.15 1.51
N GLN A 286 9.27 -0.74 2.46
CA GLN A 286 9.85 0.62 2.53
C GLN A 286 10.64 0.99 1.26
N ASN A 287 11.38 0.02 0.70
CA ASN A 287 12.19 0.25 -0.48
C ASN A 287 11.41 0.22 -1.80
N THR A 288 10.20 -0.33 -1.82
CA THR A 288 9.43 -0.56 -3.04
C THR A 288 8.20 0.33 -3.20
N ILE A 289 7.93 1.21 -2.22
CA ILE A 289 6.80 2.14 -2.28
C ILE A 289 6.89 3.02 -3.51
N SER A 290 5.78 3.16 -4.21
CA SER A 290 5.58 4.13 -5.27
C SER A 290 4.49 5.14 -4.90
N PHE A 291 4.64 6.35 -5.42
CA PHE A 291 3.64 7.41 -5.31
C PHE A 291 3.10 7.71 -6.70
N ASP A 292 1.84 7.41 -6.92
CA ASP A 292 1.21 7.64 -8.21
C ASP A 292 0.60 9.06 -8.24
N TRP A 293 1.03 9.87 -9.19
CA TRP A 293 0.59 11.26 -9.32
C TRP A 293 -0.92 11.39 -9.53
N ALA A 294 -1.56 10.40 -10.15
CA ALA A 294 -3.01 10.40 -10.34
C ALA A 294 -3.78 10.49 -9.01
N TYR A 295 -3.25 9.92 -7.94
CA TYR A 295 -3.83 10.05 -6.60
C TYR A 295 -3.50 11.39 -5.95
N VAL A 296 -2.24 11.83 -6.04
CA VAL A 296 -1.80 13.12 -5.50
C VAL A 296 -2.47 14.27 -6.25
N GLY A 297 -2.64 14.12 -7.57
CA GLY A 297 -3.26 15.09 -8.46
C GLY A 297 -4.78 15.21 -8.35
N ASP A 298 -5.41 14.37 -7.52
CA ASP A 298 -6.87 14.29 -7.37
C ASP A 298 -7.61 13.94 -8.69
N TRP A 299 -6.98 13.13 -9.55
CA TRP A 299 -7.65 12.53 -10.70
C TRP A 299 -8.54 11.36 -10.30
N ARG A 300 -8.64 11.11 -9.02
CA ARG A 300 -9.33 10.04 -8.34
C ARG A 300 -10.83 9.95 -8.68
N GLY A 301 -11.50 11.09 -8.89
CA GLY A 301 -12.89 11.09 -9.31
C GLY A 301 -13.15 10.33 -10.62
N ASN A 302 -12.13 10.21 -11.48
CA ASN A 302 -12.20 9.42 -12.70
C ASN A 302 -11.79 7.94 -12.49
N LEU A 303 -11.07 7.63 -11.42
CA LEU A 303 -10.58 6.28 -11.13
C LEU A 303 -11.61 5.45 -10.37
N VAL A 304 -12.36 6.05 -9.47
CA VAL A 304 -13.49 5.39 -8.81
C VAL A 304 -14.49 4.91 -9.87
N SER A 305 -14.72 5.69 -10.93
CA SER A 305 -15.59 5.27 -12.05
C SER A 305 -15.03 4.12 -12.90
N ILE A 306 -13.69 3.92 -12.95
CA ILE A 306 -13.10 2.73 -13.59
C ILE A 306 -13.39 1.47 -12.74
N TYR A 307 -13.43 1.60 -11.45
CA TYR A 307 -13.79 0.52 -10.53
C TYR A 307 -15.31 0.24 -10.49
N ASP A 308 -16.13 1.27 -10.69
CA ASP A 308 -17.61 1.14 -10.77
C ASP A 308 -18.07 0.48 -12.09
N LEU A 309 -17.24 0.46 -13.14
CA LEU A 309 -17.55 -0.22 -14.40
C LEU A 309 -17.75 -1.75 -14.26
N LYS A 310 -17.46 -2.33 -13.11
CA LYS A 310 -17.70 -3.74 -12.80
C LYS A 310 -19.08 -4.00 -12.17
N ALA A 311 -19.81 -2.97 -11.78
CA ALA A 311 -21.15 -3.08 -11.16
C ALA A 311 -22.31 -3.08 -12.17
N GLY A 312 -22.03 -3.15 -13.49
CA GLY A 312 -22.99 -3.16 -14.57
C GLY A 312 -22.97 -4.43 -15.40
#